data_60e1926b8910bb2c5ab63d6d536c3b40
#
_entry.id   60e1926b8910bb2c5ab63d6d536c3b40
#
_cell.length_a   1.000
_cell.length_b   1.000
_cell.length_c   1.000
_cell.angle_alpha   90.00
_cell.angle_beta   90.00
_cell.angle_gamma   90.00
#
_symmetry.space_group_name_H-M   'P 1'
#
loop_
_entity.id
_entity.type
_entity.pdbx_description
1 polymer ?
#
loop_
_entity_poly.entity_id
_entity_poly.type
_entity_poly.pdbx_seq_one_letter_code
_entity_poly.pdbx_strand_id
1 'polypeptide(L)'
;MKKYLLLFVFFSFFKTIYAQSNDYKSILTVSAFAPFRDQRYNIGYMRKINERWWVGSELAYGTDKITPVNIANFEGENRIFEIKPEVFYSLAPQSRLKHFVSVEAFYLNQIGKNISGKYYDENDVYYSFSSADYKRIKYGLNINYSILIHKESSWFGFMPKIGFGIRQKNISYTNMAGKEEDYAPVDGLPFDYHSNRQGSNLRLNFNVDMKFIFKF
;
A
#
# COMPACT_ATOMS: atom_id res chain seq x y z
N MET A 1 5.74 -17.66 26.01
CA MET A 1 4.76 -18.67 25.55
C MET A 1 3.70 -18.13 24.57
N LYS A 2 3.11 -16.94 24.74
CA LYS A 2 2.05 -16.41 23.84
C LYS A 2 2.49 -16.19 22.37
N LYS A 3 3.77 -15.89 22.09
CA LYS A 3 4.28 -15.68 20.72
C LYS A 3 4.33 -16.94 19.87
N TYR A 4 4.60 -18.12 20.49
CA TYR A 4 4.67 -19.40 19.78
C TYR A 4 3.30 -20.02 19.52
N LEU A 5 2.29 -19.66 20.34
CA LEU A 5 0.91 -20.11 20.13
C LEU A 5 0.33 -19.51 18.82
N LEU A 6 0.63 -18.25 18.55
CA LEU A 6 0.19 -17.56 17.32
C LEU A 6 0.83 -18.20 16.08
N LEU A 7 2.12 -18.58 16.18
CA LEU A 7 2.84 -19.26 15.10
C LEU A 7 2.27 -20.66 14.85
N PHE A 8 1.90 -21.39 15.91
CA PHE A 8 1.33 -22.74 15.81
C PHE A 8 -0.09 -22.72 15.22
N VAL A 9 -0.90 -21.75 15.60
CA VAL A 9 -2.24 -21.54 15.00
C VAL A 9 -2.09 -21.17 13.52
N PHE A 10 -1.14 -20.32 13.16
CA PHE A 10 -0.85 -19.96 11.78
C PHE A 10 -0.43 -21.19 10.95
N PHE A 11 0.45 -22.06 11.46
CA PHE A 11 0.89 -23.28 10.79
C PHE A 11 -0.21 -24.37 10.73
N SER A 12 -1.12 -24.45 11.69
CA SER A 12 -2.23 -25.42 11.64
C SER A 12 -3.26 -25.08 10.57
N PHE A 13 -3.47 -23.80 10.24
CA PHE A 13 -4.28 -23.39 9.10
C PHE A 13 -3.69 -23.83 7.75
N PHE A 14 -2.37 -23.98 7.63
CA PHE A 14 -1.74 -24.43 6.38
C PHE A 14 -1.91 -25.91 6.08
N LYS A 15 -2.14 -26.78 7.09
CA LYS A 15 -2.32 -28.21 6.86
C LYS A 15 -3.66 -28.59 6.23
N THR A 16 -4.69 -27.77 6.39
CA THR A 16 -6.02 -28.01 5.79
C THR A 16 -6.11 -27.61 4.31
N ILE A 17 -5.06 -26.97 3.76
CA ILE A 17 -5.04 -26.44 2.39
C ILE A 17 -4.59 -27.51 1.36
N TYR A 18 -4.06 -28.66 1.79
CA TYR A 18 -3.43 -29.66 0.90
C TYR A 18 -4.38 -30.54 0.08
N ALA A 19 -5.68 -30.38 0.18
CA ALA A 19 -6.63 -31.34 -0.41
C ALA A 19 -7.68 -30.69 -1.31
N GLN A 20 -7.32 -29.78 -2.23
CA GLN A 20 -8.34 -29.29 -3.16
C GLN A 20 -7.88 -29.17 -4.61
N SER A 21 -8.75 -29.65 -5.47
CA SER A 21 -8.78 -29.63 -6.93
C SER A 21 -8.27 -28.31 -7.54
N ASN A 22 -7.88 -28.35 -8.80
CA ASN A 22 -7.40 -27.23 -9.64
C ASN A 22 -8.30 -26.00 -9.72
N ASP A 23 -9.44 -25.97 -9.05
CA ASP A 23 -10.41 -24.86 -9.08
C ASP A 23 -10.41 -24.08 -7.74
N TYR A 24 -9.30 -23.38 -7.48
CA TYR A 24 -9.22 -22.48 -6.31
C TYR A 24 -10.19 -21.31 -6.48
N LYS A 25 -10.91 -21.00 -5.42
CA LYS A 25 -11.89 -19.90 -5.37
C LYS A 25 -11.41 -18.68 -4.61
N SER A 26 -10.32 -18.84 -3.87
CA SER A 26 -9.81 -17.82 -2.96
C SER A 26 -8.29 -17.70 -3.05
N ILE A 27 -7.81 -16.47 -2.93
CA ILE A 27 -6.38 -16.13 -2.93
C ILE A 27 -6.11 -15.18 -1.79
N LEU A 28 -5.14 -15.49 -0.94
CA LEU A 28 -4.52 -14.55 -0.02
C LEU A 28 -3.33 -13.90 -0.74
N THR A 29 -3.14 -12.60 -0.55
CA THR A 29 -2.01 -11.86 -1.14
C THR A 29 -1.21 -11.13 -0.09
N VAL A 30 0.11 -11.02 -0.31
CA VAL A 30 1.02 -10.22 0.52
C VAL A 30 1.90 -9.41 -0.42
N SER A 31 1.95 -8.09 -0.24
CA SER A 31 2.83 -7.23 -1.05
C SER A 31 4.31 -7.46 -0.69
N ALA A 32 5.14 -7.64 -1.70
CA ALA A 32 6.58 -7.80 -1.53
C ALA A 32 7.30 -6.45 -1.34
N PHE A 33 6.81 -5.38 -1.96
CA PHE A 33 7.51 -4.09 -2.00
C PHE A 33 7.02 -3.08 -0.97
N ALA A 34 5.78 -3.19 -0.52
CA ALA A 34 5.17 -2.21 0.38
C ALA A 34 5.96 -1.98 1.68
N PRO A 35 6.54 -3.01 2.36
CA PRO A 35 7.32 -2.79 3.57
C PRO A 35 8.56 -1.92 3.35
N PHE A 36 9.18 -2.02 2.18
CA PHE A 36 10.42 -1.31 1.85
C PHE A 36 10.17 0.06 1.24
N ARG A 37 9.14 0.19 0.41
CA ARG A 37 8.85 1.44 -0.31
C ARG A 37 7.92 2.37 0.45
N ASP A 38 6.91 1.80 1.10
CA ASP A 38 5.77 2.55 1.62
C ASP A 38 5.61 2.46 3.14
N GLN A 39 6.57 1.84 3.83
CA GLN A 39 6.60 1.68 5.29
C GLN A 39 5.34 1.02 5.88
N ARG A 40 4.78 0.02 5.18
CA ARG A 40 3.60 -0.71 5.64
C ARG A 40 3.59 -2.14 5.11
N TYR A 41 2.97 -3.03 5.85
CA TYR A 41 2.69 -4.40 5.42
C TYR A 41 1.28 -4.47 4.87
N ASN A 42 1.13 -5.06 3.69
CA ASN A 42 -0.13 -5.20 3.00
C ASN A 42 -0.51 -6.67 2.93
N ILE A 43 -1.72 -6.99 3.39
CA ILE A 43 -2.34 -8.31 3.26
C ILE A 43 -3.66 -8.13 2.53
N GLY A 44 -3.90 -8.94 1.53
CA GLY A 44 -5.11 -8.89 0.72
C GLY A 44 -5.78 -10.24 0.60
N TYR A 45 -7.04 -10.21 0.25
CA TYR A 45 -7.86 -11.37 -0.06
C TYR A 45 -8.61 -11.12 -1.36
N MET A 46 -8.62 -12.13 -2.24
CA MET A 46 -9.38 -12.13 -3.50
C MET A 46 -10.26 -13.37 -3.55
N ARG A 47 -11.47 -13.21 -4.09
CA ARG A 47 -12.42 -14.29 -4.28
C ARG A 47 -12.97 -14.29 -5.72
N LYS A 48 -12.98 -15.46 -6.32
CA LYS A 48 -13.61 -15.72 -7.62
C LYS A 48 -15.14 -15.70 -7.44
N ILE A 49 -15.81 -14.85 -8.18
CA ILE A 49 -17.28 -14.77 -8.23
C ILE A 49 -17.80 -15.67 -9.35
N ASN A 50 -17.16 -15.57 -10.52
CA ASN A 50 -17.41 -16.46 -11.66
C ASN A 50 -16.13 -16.59 -12.50
N GLU A 51 -16.20 -17.18 -13.69
CA GLU A 51 -15.01 -17.42 -14.53
C GLU A 51 -14.22 -16.14 -14.87
N ARG A 52 -14.88 -14.99 -14.96
CA ARG A 52 -14.26 -13.74 -15.36
C ARG A 52 -14.13 -12.73 -14.22
N TRP A 53 -15.02 -12.73 -13.23
CA TRP A 53 -15.08 -11.71 -12.21
C TRP A 53 -14.52 -12.20 -10.88
N TRP A 54 -13.64 -11.38 -10.32
CA TRP A 54 -13.10 -11.55 -8.98
C TRP A 54 -13.27 -10.25 -8.19
N VAL A 55 -13.45 -10.38 -6.90
CA VAL A 55 -13.47 -9.24 -5.98
C VAL A 55 -12.44 -9.46 -4.90
N GLY A 56 -11.89 -8.36 -4.40
CA GLY A 56 -10.91 -8.44 -3.33
C GLY A 56 -10.81 -7.15 -2.56
N SER A 57 -10.06 -7.23 -1.48
CA SER A 57 -9.65 -6.06 -0.71
C SER A 57 -8.27 -6.31 -0.12
N GLU A 58 -7.50 -5.26 0.04
CA GLU A 58 -6.20 -5.26 0.69
C GLU A 58 -6.25 -4.30 1.88
N LEU A 59 -5.71 -4.74 3.00
CA LEU A 59 -5.49 -3.94 4.19
C LEU A 59 -4.00 -3.74 4.37
N ALA A 60 -3.61 -2.54 4.74
CA ALA A 60 -2.23 -2.23 5.04
C ALA A 60 -2.09 -1.49 6.36
N TYR A 61 -1.05 -1.84 7.10
CA TYR A 61 -0.69 -1.19 8.35
C TYR A 61 0.83 -1.04 8.47
N GLY A 62 1.25 0.10 9.00
CA GLY A 62 2.66 0.39 9.24
C GLY A 62 2.86 1.31 10.43
N THR A 63 3.99 1.13 11.11
CA THR A 63 4.51 2.04 12.16
C THR A 63 6.03 2.05 12.08
N ASP A 64 6.67 3.05 12.67
CA ASP A 64 8.14 3.14 12.73
C ASP A 64 8.80 1.94 13.39
N LYS A 65 8.04 1.23 14.25
CA LYS A 65 8.55 0.09 15.02
C LYS A 65 8.56 -1.23 14.27
N ILE A 66 7.78 -1.36 13.20
CA ILE A 66 7.59 -2.65 12.50
C ILE A 66 8.04 -2.64 11.06
N THR A 67 8.33 -1.48 10.48
CA THR A 67 8.78 -1.39 9.09
C THR A 67 10.30 -1.40 9.00
N PRO A 68 10.89 -2.16 8.05
CA PRO A 68 12.34 -2.36 8.00
C PRO A 68 13.12 -1.13 7.53
N VAL A 69 12.47 -0.16 6.92
CA VAL A 69 13.12 1.03 6.36
C VAL A 69 12.35 2.28 6.79
N ASN A 70 13.02 3.19 7.44
CA ASN A 70 12.51 4.53 7.71
C ASN A 70 12.94 5.44 6.56
N ILE A 71 12.13 5.50 5.49
CA ILE A 71 12.41 6.33 4.30
C ILE A 71 12.09 7.80 4.56
N ALA A 72 11.16 8.08 5.45
CA ALA A 72 10.90 9.43 5.90
C ALA A 72 11.84 9.73 7.08
N ASN A 73 12.61 10.82 7.00
CA ASN A 73 13.38 11.37 8.11
C ASN A 73 12.45 11.94 9.20
N PHE A 74 11.44 11.17 9.59
CA PHE A 74 10.52 11.50 10.66
C PHE A 74 11.07 10.91 11.95
N GLU A 75 11.71 11.74 12.74
CA GLU A 75 11.90 11.45 14.15
C GLU A 75 10.55 11.69 14.82
N GLY A 76 9.91 10.64 15.33
CA GLY A 76 8.61 10.71 15.99
C GLY A 76 7.74 9.46 15.74
N GLU A 77 6.56 9.42 16.32
CA GLU A 77 5.63 8.32 16.12
C GLU A 77 4.89 8.47 14.78
N ASN A 78 4.96 7.45 13.94
CA ASN A 78 4.24 7.40 12.67
C ASN A 78 3.36 6.15 12.59
N ARG A 79 2.11 6.32 12.14
CA ARG A 79 1.14 5.23 11.93
C ARG A 79 0.46 5.40 10.58
N ILE A 80 0.41 4.32 9.81
CA ILE A 80 -0.22 4.27 8.50
C ILE A 80 -1.27 3.16 8.51
N PHE A 81 -2.46 3.49 8.03
CA PHE A 81 -3.52 2.54 7.73
C PHE A 81 -4.00 2.77 6.29
N GLU A 82 -4.20 1.69 5.55
CA GLU A 82 -4.74 1.75 4.19
C GLU A 82 -5.71 0.61 3.93
N ILE A 83 -6.77 0.89 3.16
CA ILE A 83 -7.71 -0.10 2.63
C ILE A 83 -7.84 0.09 1.12
N LYS A 84 -7.83 -1.03 0.36
CA LYS A 84 -7.92 -1.05 -1.10
C LYS A 84 -8.91 -2.11 -1.58
N PRO A 85 -10.22 -1.82 -1.65
CA PRO A 85 -11.16 -2.66 -2.36
C PRO A 85 -10.88 -2.63 -3.87
N GLU A 86 -10.99 -3.80 -4.52
CA GLU A 86 -10.65 -3.97 -5.93
C GLU A 86 -11.57 -4.99 -6.60
N VAL A 87 -12.00 -4.67 -7.82
CA VAL A 87 -12.77 -5.58 -8.67
C VAL A 87 -11.93 -5.92 -9.90
N PHE A 88 -11.79 -7.21 -10.18
CA PHE A 88 -10.93 -7.72 -11.25
C PHE A 88 -11.77 -8.40 -12.33
N TYR A 89 -11.38 -8.17 -13.57
CA TYR A 89 -11.91 -8.86 -14.74
C TYR A 89 -10.80 -9.66 -15.40
N SER A 90 -11.00 -10.98 -15.52
CA SER A 90 -10.06 -11.89 -16.19
C SER A 90 -10.23 -11.82 -17.70
N LEU A 91 -9.17 -11.41 -18.40
CA LEU A 91 -9.15 -11.33 -19.85
C LEU A 91 -9.09 -12.72 -20.50
N ALA A 92 -8.40 -13.67 -19.86
CA ALA A 92 -8.18 -15.02 -20.34
C ALA A 92 -8.41 -16.06 -19.21
N PRO A 93 -9.69 -16.35 -18.85
CA PRO A 93 -10.01 -17.16 -17.68
C PRO A 93 -9.54 -18.62 -17.81
N GLN A 94 -9.42 -19.14 -19.03
CA GLN A 94 -8.95 -20.51 -19.31
C GLN A 94 -7.43 -20.61 -19.48
N SER A 95 -6.71 -19.47 -19.49
CA SER A 95 -5.27 -19.48 -19.65
C SER A 95 -4.57 -19.89 -18.34
N ARG A 96 -3.42 -20.59 -18.50
CA ARG A 96 -2.52 -20.90 -17.41
C ARG A 96 -1.98 -19.61 -16.74
N LEU A 97 -1.70 -18.58 -17.51
CA LEU A 97 -1.39 -17.24 -17.01
C LEU A 97 -2.68 -16.43 -17.05
N LYS A 98 -3.22 -16.10 -15.87
CA LYS A 98 -4.44 -15.30 -15.81
C LYS A 98 -4.09 -13.81 -15.81
N HIS A 99 -4.60 -13.15 -16.83
CA HIS A 99 -4.44 -11.71 -17.00
C HIS A 99 -5.67 -11.00 -16.47
N PHE A 100 -5.48 -10.02 -15.61
CA PHE A 100 -6.55 -9.22 -15.03
C PHE A 100 -6.40 -7.75 -15.39
N VAL A 101 -7.53 -7.13 -15.73
CA VAL A 101 -7.72 -5.69 -15.62
C VAL A 101 -8.58 -5.45 -14.40
N SER A 102 -8.27 -4.45 -13.61
CA SER A 102 -9.02 -4.19 -12.37
C SER A 102 -9.23 -2.70 -12.12
N VAL A 103 -10.27 -2.41 -11.34
CA VAL A 103 -10.52 -1.09 -10.78
C VAL A 103 -10.36 -1.20 -9.26
N GLU A 104 -9.46 -0.40 -8.72
CA GLU A 104 -9.12 -0.33 -7.31
C GLU A 104 -9.49 1.05 -6.78
N ALA A 105 -10.30 1.11 -5.73
CA ALA A 105 -10.37 2.29 -4.88
C ALA A 105 -9.37 2.15 -3.74
N PHE A 106 -8.87 3.27 -3.24
CA PHE A 106 -8.00 3.23 -2.07
C PHE A 106 -8.26 4.41 -1.13
N TYR A 107 -8.06 4.15 0.15
CA TYR A 107 -8.06 5.14 1.20
C TYR A 107 -6.89 4.88 2.14
N LEU A 108 -6.06 5.89 2.36
CA LEU A 108 -4.92 5.85 3.27
C LEU A 108 -5.04 6.99 4.26
N ASN A 109 -4.84 6.66 5.54
CA ASN A 109 -4.70 7.62 6.63
C ASN A 109 -3.35 7.41 7.32
N GLN A 110 -2.55 8.47 7.37
CA GLN A 110 -1.28 8.49 8.08
C GLN A 110 -1.30 9.60 9.13
N ILE A 111 -0.84 9.27 10.31
CA ILE A 111 -0.75 10.18 11.45
C ILE A 111 0.67 10.10 12.00
N GLY A 112 1.34 11.24 12.08
CA GLY A 112 2.62 11.40 12.75
C GLY A 112 2.45 12.30 13.99
N LYS A 113 3.16 12.02 15.07
CA LYS A 113 3.20 12.86 16.27
C LYS A 113 4.63 13.22 16.61
N ASN A 114 4.83 14.47 17.01
CA ASN A 114 6.15 15.02 17.35
C ASN A 114 7.19 14.75 16.25
N ILE A 115 6.77 14.88 14.98
CA ILE A 115 7.71 14.72 13.87
C ILE A 115 8.49 16.00 13.64
N SER A 116 9.78 15.89 13.30
CA SER A 116 10.58 16.98 12.76
C SER A 116 10.67 16.88 11.24
N GLY A 117 10.90 17.96 10.55
CA GLY A 117 11.03 17.90 9.10
C GLY A 117 10.88 19.22 8.39
N LYS A 118 10.60 19.12 7.10
CA LYS A 118 10.46 20.26 6.20
C LYS A 118 9.23 20.09 5.33
N TYR A 119 8.58 21.20 4.96
CA TYR A 119 7.38 21.18 4.12
C TYR A 119 7.24 22.48 3.29
N TYR A 120 6.42 22.41 2.26
CA TYR A 120 5.93 23.60 1.55
C TYR A 120 4.55 23.96 2.08
N ASP A 121 4.32 25.24 2.35
CA ASP A 121 3.00 25.73 2.68
C ASP A 121 2.11 25.83 1.41
N GLU A 122 0.90 26.36 1.57
CA GLU A 122 -0.05 26.55 0.46
C GLU A 122 0.44 27.59 -0.56
N ASN A 123 1.33 28.49 -0.16
CA ASN A 123 1.92 29.56 -0.99
C ASN A 123 3.27 29.17 -1.61
N ASP A 124 3.65 27.87 -1.52
CA ASP A 124 4.94 27.34 -1.98
C ASP A 124 6.18 27.90 -1.24
N VAL A 125 6.00 28.45 -0.03
CA VAL A 125 7.11 28.83 0.84
C VAL A 125 7.60 27.59 1.58
N TYR A 126 8.91 27.41 1.62
CA TYR A 126 9.56 26.26 2.24
C TYR A 126 9.90 26.57 3.70
N TYR A 127 9.49 25.67 4.58
CA TYR A 127 9.70 25.79 6.02
C TYR A 127 10.34 24.55 6.59
N SER A 128 11.21 24.74 7.59
CA SER A 128 11.63 23.71 8.52
C SER A 128 10.90 23.86 9.85
N PHE A 129 10.77 22.77 10.61
CA PHE A 129 10.17 22.76 11.93
C PHE A 129 10.84 21.68 12.80
N SER A 130 10.95 21.96 14.10
CA SER A 130 11.54 21.05 15.07
C SER A 130 10.55 20.00 15.57
N SER A 131 9.27 20.32 15.64
CA SER A 131 8.22 19.39 16.03
C SER A 131 6.87 19.80 15.44
N ALA A 132 6.08 18.83 14.98
CA ALA A 132 4.68 19.03 14.57
C ALA A 132 3.89 17.72 14.66
N ASP A 133 2.58 17.85 14.73
CA ASP A 133 1.67 16.74 14.46
C ASP A 133 1.31 16.76 12.97
N TYR A 134 1.45 15.60 12.33
CA TYR A 134 1.25 15.41 10.90
C TYR A 134 0.04 14.51 10.62
N LYS A 135 -0.78 14.91 9.67
CA LYS A 135 -1.87 14.07 9.16
C LYS A 135 -1.87 14.11 7.64
N ARG A 136 -1.88 12.93 7.04
CA ARG A 136 -2.01 12.77 5.59
C ARG A 136 -3.13 11.80 5.27
N ILE A 137 -4.08 12.28 4.49
CA ILE A 137 -5.15 11.46 3.92
C ILE A 137 -4.93 11.39 2.42
N LYS A 138 -4.94 10.17 1.86
CA LYS A 138 -4.95 9.93 0.41
C LYS A 138 -6.13 9.02 0.07
N TYR A 139 -6.83 9.36 -0.99
CA TYR A 139 -7.85 8.49 -1.56
C TYR A 139 -7.91 8.67 -3.07
N GLY A 140 -8.42 7.69 -3.77
CA GLY A 140 -8.48 7.75 -5.22
C GLY A 140 -8.92 6.45 -5.86
N LEU A 141 -8.74 6.42 -7.18
CA LEU A 141 -9.07 5.27 -8.02
C LEU A 141 -7.89 4.95 -8.93
N ASN A 142 -7.62 3.68 -9.12
CA ASN A 142 -6.64 3.15 -10.06
C ASN A 142 -7.28 2.18 -11.03
N ILE A 143 -6.81 2.17 -12.26
CA ILE A 143 -7.00 1.08 -13.21
C ILE A 143 -5.68 0.32 -13.24
N ASN A 144 -5.73 -0.97 -12.97
CA ASN A 144 -4.56 -1.81 -12.89
C ASN A 144 -4.62 -2.94 -13.91
N TYR A 145 -3.45 -3.37 -14.34
CA TYR A 145 -3.22 -4.62 -15.03
C TYR A 145 -2.35 -5.52 -14.16
N SER A 146 -2.73 -6.78 -14.03
CA SER A 146 -1.94 -7.77 -13.27
C SER A 146 -1.96 -9.13 -13.95
N ILE A 147 -0.89 -9.89 -13.69
CA ILE A 147 -0.72 -11.24 -14.21
C ILE A 147 -0.56 -12.19 -13.04
N LEU A 148 -1.45 -13.17 -12.95
CA LEU A 148 -1.35 -14.23 -11.95
C LEU A 148 -0.49 -15.36 -12.50
N ILE A 149 0.69 -15.50 -11.94
CA ILE A 149 1.71 -16.48 -12.34
C ILE A 149 1.77 -17.56 -11.27
N HIS A 150 1.32 -18.77 -11.59
CA HIS A 150 1.35 -19.91 -10.68
C HIS A 150 1.45 -21.23 -11.43
N LYS A 151 2.03 -22.24 -10.79
CA LYS A 151 1.94 -23.62 -11.23
C LYS A 151 0.61 -24.21 -10.74
N GLU A 152 -0.08 -24.99 -11.54
CA GLU A 152 -1.39 -25.58 -11.18
C GLU A 152 -1.32 -26.39 -9.88
N SER A 153 -0.28 -27.20 -9.73
CA SER A 153 -0.04 -28.05 -8.55
C SER A 153 0.48 -27.26 -7.32
N SER A 154 0.76 -25.96 -7.45
CA SER A 154 1.31 -25.14 -6.37
C SER A 154 0.23 -24.30 -5.71
N TRP A 155 0.23 -24.26 -4.40
CA TRP A 155 -0.56 -23.35 -3.58
C TRP A 155 0.00 -21.91 -3.57
N PHE A 156 1.23 -21.72 -4.09
CA PHE A 156 1.98 -20.48 -4.10
C PHE A 156 2.21 -19.96 -5.52
N GLY A 157 2.30 -18.65 -5.66
CA GLY A 157 2.62 -17.98 -6.91
C GLY A 157 2.92 -16.50 -6.72
N PHE A 158 2.93 -15.76 -7.83
CA PHE A 158 3.25 -14.34 -7.88
C PHE A 158 2.19 -13.59 -8.69
N MET A 159 1.99 -12.32 -8.36
CA MET A 159 1.11 -11.44 -9.10
C MET A 159 1.75 -10.05 -9.23
N PRO A 160 2.57 -9.83 -10.29
CA PRO A 160 2.99 -8.48 -10.66
C PRO A 160 1.76 -7.65 -11.07
N LYS A 161 1.76 -6.39 -10.66
CA LYS A 161 0.68 -5.43 -10.88
C LYS A 161 1.27 -4.08 -11.24
N ILE A 162 0.74 -3.48 -12.29
CA ILE A 162 1.03 -2.11 -12.70
C ILE A 162 -0.29 -1.38 -12.96
N GLY A 163 -0.36 -0.11 -12.62
CA GLY A 163 -1.55 0.68 -12.86
C GLY A 163 -1.31 2.17 -12.78
N PHE A 164 -2.34 2.89 -13.16
CA PHE A 164 -2.40 4.33 -13.07
C PHE A 164 -3.80 4.78 -12.65
N GLY A 165 -3.89 5.98 -12.15
CA GLY A 165 -5.16 6.52 -11.68
C GLY A 165 -5.05 7.97 -11.24
N ILE A 166 -6.00 8.37 -10.43
CA ILE A 166 -6.06 9.69 -9.83
C ILE A 166 -6.14 9.58 -8.33
N ARG A 167 -5.49 10.51 -7.65
CA ARG A 167 -5.50 10.59 -6.19
C ARG A 167 -5.72 12.00 -5.70
N GLN A 168 -6.53 12.12 -4.69
CA GLN A 168 -6.60 13.29 -3.82
C GLN A 168 -5.71 13.05 -2.62
N LYS A 169 -4.86 14.02 -2.30
CA LYS A 169 -3.98 14.01 -1.13
C LYS A 169 -4.23 15.26 -0.31
N ASN A 170 -4.52 15.10 0.97
CA ASN A 170 -4.67 16.18 1.93
C ASN A 170 -3.60 16.04 3.00
N ILE A 171 -2.80 17.08 3.22
CA ILE A 171 -1.76 17.13 4.24
C ILE A 171 -2.04 18.30 5.17
N SER A 172 -1.96 18.07 6.47
CA SER A 172 -2.04 19.11 7.49
C SER A 172 -0.96 18.90 8.55
N TYR A 173 -0.42 20.01 9.01
CA TYR A 173 0.49 20.11 10.13
C TYR A 173 -0.17 20.95 11.22
N THR A 174 -0.13 20.47 12.46
CA THR A 174 -0.67 21.16 13.64
C THR A 174 0.34 21.10 14.78
N ASN A 175 0.15 21.89 15.83
CA ASN A 175 1.02 21.93 17.01
C ASN A 175 2.51 22.12 16.66
N MET A 176 2.76 23.01 15.68
CA MET A 176 4.09 23.22 15.12
C MET A 176 4.96 24.09 16.05
N ALA A 177 6.16 23.61 16.34
CA ALA A 177 7.18 24.33 17.10
C ALA A 177 8.46 24.52 16.27
N GLY A 178 9.20 25.62 16.52
CA GLY A 178 10.45 25.90 15.82
C GLY A 178 10.27 26.05 14.30
N LYS A 179 9.17 26.70 13.86
CA LYS A 179 8.93 26.97 12.45
C LYS A 179 9.83 28.10 11.99
N GLU A 180 10.67 27.82 11.00
CA GLU A 180 11.57 28.80 10.37
C GLU A 180 11.48 28.66 8.85
N GLU A 181 11.54 29.80 8.15
CA GLU A 181 11.64 29.79 6.69
C GLU A 181 13.03 29.26 6.29
N ASP A 182 13.06 28.33 5.34
CA ASP A 182 14.27 27.66 4.92
C ASP A 182 14.44 27.78 3.40
N TYR A 183 15.64 27.56 2.91
CA TYR A 183 15.89 27.59 1.48
C TYR A 183 15.41 26.30 0.83
N ALA A 184 14.62 26.43 -0.22
CA ALA A 184 14.19 25.28 -1.02
C ALA A 184 15.42 24.57 -1.61
N PRO A 185 15.52 23.24 -1.50
CA PRO A 185 16.61 22.50 -2.11
C PRO A 185 16.59 22.69 -3.64
N VAL A 186 17.71 23.16 -4.18
CA VAL A 186 17.86 23.43 -5.64
C VAL A 186 17.93 22.13 -6.44
N ASP A 187 18.27 21.00 -5.80
CA ASP A 187 18.59 19.73 -6.42
C ASP A 187 17.54 18.61 -6.22
N GLY A 188 16.34 18.95 -5.75
CA GLY A 188 15.26 17.96 -5.58
C GLY A 188 14.69 17.49 -6.93
N LEU A 189 14.50 16.18 -7.08
CA LEU A 189 13.76 15.67 -8.24
C LEU A 189 12.35 16.32 -8.25
N PRO A 190 11.82 16.70 -9.44
CA PRO A 190 10.51 17.36 -9.56
C PRO A 190 9.36 16.62 -8.87
N PHE A 191 9.54 15.31 -8.63
CA PHE A 191 8.58 14.45 -7.95
C PHE A 191 8.58 14.64 -6.41
N ASP A 192 9.71 15.06 -5.80
CA ASP A 192 9.84 15.27 -4.36
C ASP A 192 9.34 16.64 -3.91
N TYR A 193 9.47 17.64 -4.78
CA TYR A 193 9.09 19.03 -4.55
C TYR A 193 7.68 19.19 -3.95
N HIS A 194 6.78 18.29 -4.27
CA HIS A 194 5.40 18.38 -3.82
C HIS A 194 4.97 17.24 -2.87
N SER A 195 5.89 16.40 -2.43
CA SER A 195 5.52 15.24 -1.60
C SER A 195 4.95 15.68 -0.25
N ASN A 196 5.45 16.78 0.32
CA ASN A 196 5.11 17.29 1.64
C ASN A 196 4.41 18.66 1.61
N ARG A 197 3.85 19.09 0.47
CA ARG A 197 3.09 20.31 0.40
C ARG A 197 1.82 20.21 1.24
N GLN A 198 1.62 21.18 2.13
CA GLN A 198 0.39 21.33 2.90
C GLN A 198 -0.81 21.59 1.99
N GLY A 199 -2.01 21.25 2.47
CA GLY A 199 -3.25 21.48 1.74
C GLY A 199 -3.70 20.29 0.90
N SER A 200 -4.58 20.55 -0.04
CA SER A 200 -5.31 19.58 -0.84
C SER A 200 -4.78 19.54 -2.27
N ASN A 201 -4.37 18.37 -2.76
CA ASN A 201 -3.77 18.23 -4.08
C ASN A 201 -4.36 17.04 -4.85
N LEU A 202 -4.90 17.28 -6.03
CA LEU A 202 -5.31 16.26 -6.99
C LEU A 202 -4.14 15.93 -7.92
N ARG A 203 -3.80 14.65 -8.08
CA ARG A 203 -2.65 14.21 -8.90
C ARG A 203 -2.89 12.86 -9.55
N LEU A 204 -2.07 12.61 -10.57
CA LEU A 204 -1.93 11.27 -11.11
C LEU A 204 -1.33 10.32 -10.05
N ASN A 205 -1.77 9.09 -10.07
CA ASN A 205 -1.28 8.01 -9.25
C ASN A 205 -0.72 6.90 -10.12
N PHE A 206 0.51 6.47 -9.82
CA PHE A 206 1.11 5.29 -10.43
C PHE A 206 1.20 4.20 -9.37
N ASN A 207 0.76 3.01 -9.73
CA ASN A 207 0.76 1.85 -8.87
C ASN A 207 1.63 0.76 -9.48
N VAL A 208 2.67 0.35 -8.78
CA VAL A 208 3.52 -0.79 -9.14
C VAL A 208 3.68 -1.66 -7.90
N ASP A 209 3.32 -2.92 -8.00
CA ASP A 209 3.43 -3.87 -6.91
C ASP A 209 3.82 -5.26 -7.41
N MET A 210 4.40 -6.06 -6.53
CA MET A 210 4.63 -7.49 -6.70
C MET A 210 4.01 -8.18 -5.49
N LYS A 211 3.04 -9.05 -5.73
CA LYS A 211 2.38 -9.78 -4.64
C LYS A 211 2.79 -11.25 -4.64
N PHE A 212 3.12 -11.76 -3.48
CA PHE A 212 3.06 -13.20 -3.20
C PHE A 212 1.60 -13.61 -3.08
N ILE A 213 1.24 -14.74 -3.66
CA ILE A 213 -0.11 -15.26 -3.61
C ILE A 213 -0.13 -16.67 -3.02
N PHE A 214 -1.19 -16.94 -2.27
CA PHE A 214 -1.48 -18.23 -1.67
C PHE A 214 -2.92 -18.64 -2.03
N LYS A 215 -3.07 -19.74 -2.79
CA LYS A 215 -4.36 -20.23 -3.29
C LYS A 215 -4.97 -21.25 -2.32
N PHE A 216 -6.29 -21.21 -2.16
CA PHE A 216 -7.07 -22.18 -1.38
C PHE A 216 -8.53 -22.25 -1.79
#